data_0d9bfbfd2bcec4b03e5016347ed95305
#
_entry.id   0d9bfbfd2bcec4b03e5016347ed95305
#
_cell.length_a   1.000
_cell.length_b   1.000
_cell.length_c   1.000
_cell.angle_alpha   90.00
_cell.angle_beta   90.00
_cell.angle_gamma   90.00
#
_symmetry.space_group_name_H-M   'P 1'
#
loop_
_entity.id
_entity.type
_entity.pdbx_description
1 polymer ?
#
loop_
_entity_poly.entity_id
_entity_poly.type
_entity_poly.pdbx_seq_one_letter_code
_entity_poly.pdbx_strand_id
1 'polypeptide(L)'
;MSTINKISTIEAIALILVVSVNRLILCLPQNILISIGSSAILNVLYISIIAIFLTLVISILYKKFSGSDIFDISEFLGGKILKNIVGIFVVIYIIFISAILIREFCEILHILYYANTHVVYLILIFIIVACIASFISECSTIKTNLLICFLMILSLVFCFLLAVPNMTYQRIFPILGNGLQETFLNGLVNVFSFNGLMVLYLIPSMLQDSSSKNFNKIAIISVVITSILLVLSTVCLLLSFSFVTSIETISPLYLLISNNQFGEYFQHPESLFILVWVLSFMTYLNIAVMFILKILRKLVCVKNIRPFVIPLCMI
;
A
#
# COMPACT_ATOMS: atom_id res chain seq x y z
N MET A 1 -21.22 -8.90 -23.60
CA MET A 1 -21.00 -9.07 -22.15
C MET A 1 -19.53 -9.42 -21.97
N SER A 2 -18.68 -8.46 -21.58
CA SER A 2 -17.32 -8.78 -21.16
C SER A 2 -17.43 -9.55 -19.84
N THR A 3 -16.97 -10.79 -19.82
CA THR A 3 -16.84 -11.58 -18.61
C THR A 3 -16.02 -10.76 -17.61
N ILE A 4 -16.67 -10.25 -16.57
CA ILE A 4 -15.97 -9.68 -15.42
C ILE A 4 -15.13 -10.83 -14.88
N ASN A 5 -13.81 -10.73 -15.03
CA ASN A 5 -12.90 -11.71 -14.48
C ASN A 5 -13.07 -11.70 -12.96
N LYS A 6 -13.67 -12.75 -12.45
CA LYS A 6 -13.89 -12.91 -11.02
C LYS A 6 -12.59 -13.34 -10.35
N ILE A 7 -12.29 -12.72 -9.23
CA ILE A 7 -11.07 -12.95 -8.44
C ILE A 7 -11.35 -13.88 -7.25
N SER A 8 -10.36 -14.69 -6.92
CA SER A 8 -10.39 -15.55 -5.73
C SER A 8 -10.12 -14.76 -4.46
N THR A 9 -10.41 -15.36 -3.30
CA THR A 9 -10.15 -14.78 -1.97
C THR A 9 -8.67 -14.39 -1.79
N ILE A 10 -7.75 -15.24 -2.25
CA ILE A 10 -6.30 -15.01 -2.09
C ILE A 10 -5.83 -13.86 -2.99
N GLU A 11 -6.31 -13.80 -4.22
CA GLU A 11 -6.01 -12.69 -5.15
C GLU A 11 -6.52 -11.36 -4.62
N ALA A 12 -7.71 -11.34 -3.99
CA ALA A 12 -8.26 -10.13 -3.38
C ALA A 12 -7.40 -9.65 -2.19
N ILE A 13 -6.97 -10.56 -1.32
CA ILE A 13 -6.06 -10.25 -0.21
C ILE A 13 -4.74 -9.70 -0.77
N ALA A 14 -4.16 -10.33 -1.78
CA ALA A 14 -2.91 -9.88 -2.41
C ALA A 14 -3.03 -8.47 -3.01
N LEU A 15 -4.16 -8.11 -3.63
CA LEU A 15 -4.41 -6.76 -4.13
C LEU A 15 -4.36 -5.71 -3.02
N ILE A 16 -5.02 -5.98 -1.89
CA ILE A 16 -5.03 -5.05 -0.75
C ILE A 16 -3.64 -4.93 -0.14
N LEU A 17 -2.92 -6.06 0.01
CA LEU A 17 -1.59 -6.07 0.61
C LEU A 17 -0.57 -5.32 -0.23
N VAL A 18 -0.53 -5.50 -1.55
CA VAL A 18 0.42 -4.77 -2.41
C VAL A 18 0.17 -3.27 -2.33
N VAL A 19 -1.08 -2.82 -2.33
CA VAL A 19 -1.41 -1.38 -2.20
C VAL A 19 -1.01 -0.83 -0.83
N SER A 20 -1.23 -1.59 0.26
CA SER A 20 -0.92 -1.13 1.62
C SER A 20 0.58 -1.16 1.92
N VAL A 21 1.26 -2.24 1.54
CA VAL A 21 2.65 -2.51 1.93
C VAL A 21 3.66 -1.69 1.13
N ASN A 22 3.36 -1.34 -0.13
CA ASN A 22 4.26 -0.45 -0.88
C ASN A 22 4.50 0.87 -0.16
N ARG A 23 3.46 1.44 0.47
CA ARG A 23 3.60 2.65 1.27
C ARG A 23 4.39 2.41 2.56
N LEU A 24 4.22 1.24 3.18
CA LEU A 24 4.98 0.85 4.36
C LEU A 24 6.49 0.78 4.06
N ILE A 25 6.88 0.24 2.91
CA ILE A 25 8.28 0.12 2.51
C ILE A 25 8.90 1.50 2.25
N LEU A 26 8.14 2.47 1.73
CA LEU A 26 8.64 3.82 1.43
C LEU A 26 9.10 4.53 2.72
N CYS A 27 8.27 5.32 3.30
CA CYS A 27 8.63 6.17 4.43
C CYS A 27 7.60 6.13 5.58
N LEU A 28 6.59 5.26 5.51
CA LEU A 28 5.47 5.32 6.46
C LEU A 28 5.90 5.12 7.92
N PRO A 29 6.72 4.11 8.29
CA PRO A 29 7.18 3.94 9.68
C PRO A 29 8.01 5.13 10.16
N GLN A 30 8.83 5.71 9.29
CA GLN A 30 9.62 6.90 9.57
C GLN A 30 8.73 8.12 9.81
N ASN A 31 7.71 8.35 8.99
CA ASN A 31 6.76 9.46 9.16
C ASN A 31 6.03 9.37 10.50
N ILE A 32 5.69 8.15 10.95
CA ILE A 32 5.11 7.93 12.27
C ILE A 32 6.14 8.28 13.38
N LEU A 33 7.39 7.86 13.23
CA LEU A 33 8.46 8.21 14.18
C LEU A 33 8.67 9.71 14.26
N ILE A 34 8.68 10.43 13.15
CA ILE A 34 8.81 11.89 13.09
C ILE A 34 7.65 12.56 13.84
N SER A 35 6.42 12.08 13.64
CA SER A 35 5.23 12.71 14.23
C SER A 35 5.07 12.45 15.74
N ILE A 36 5.48 11.28 16.23
CA ILE A 36 5.13 10.78 17.58
C ILE A 36 6.35 10.56 18.46
N GLY A 37 7.54 10.42 17.90
CA GLY A 37 8.74 10.10 18.67
C GLY A 37 8.85 8.62 19.05
N SER A 38 9.52 8.33 20.17
CA SER A 38 9.77 6.95 20.63
C SER A 38 8.50 6.15 20.98
N SER A 39 7.35 6.82 21.20
CA SER A 39 6.06 6.16 21.40
C SER A 39 5.38 5.66 20.12
N ALA A 40 6.08 5.71 18.98
CA ALA A 40 5.57 5.25 17.67
C ALA A 40 5.04 3.81 17.71
N ILE A 41 5.67 2.89 18.46
CA ILE A 41 5.18 1.50 18.59
C ILE A 41 3.79 1.47 19.22
N LEU A 42 3.56 2.24 20.31
CA LEU A 42 2.26 2.32 20.95
C LEU A 42 1.22 2.95 20.03
N ASN A 43 1.60 4.00 19.30
CA ASN A 43 0.73 4.63 18.33
C ASN A 43 0.33 3.65 17.21
N VAL A 44 1.29 2.89 16.65
CA VAL A 44 1.00 1.91 15.59
C VAL A 44 0.07 0.80 16.09
N LEU A 45 0.23 0.32 17.31
CA LEU A 45 -0.70 -0.65 17.91
C LEU A 45 -2.10 -0.04 18.05
N TYR A 46 -2.19 1.20 18.53
CA TYR A 46 -3.44 1.92 18.70
C TYR A 46 -4.18 2.13 17.37
N ILE A 47 -3.49 2.67 16.34
CA ILE A 47 -4.10 2.87 15.01
C ILE A 47 -4.47 1.55 14.33
N SER A 48 -3.74 0.46 14.60
CA SER A 48 -4.07 -0.88 14.11
C SER A 48 -5.39 -1.38 14.69
N ILE A 49 -5.62 -1.18 15.98
CA ILE A 49 -6.89 -1.51 16.64
C ILE A 49 -8.03 -0.70 16.01
N ILE A 50 -7.84 0.59 15.79
CA ILE A 50 -8.84 1.44 15.12
C ILE A 50 -9.10 0.96 13.68
N ALA A 51 -8.07 0.62 12.93
CA ALA A 51 -8.21 0.12 11.56
C ALA A 51 -8.99 -1.21 11.51
N ILE A 52 -8.74 -2.12 12.45
CA ILE A 52 -9.51 -3.36 12.58
C ILE A 52 -10.98 -3.04 12.91
N PHE A 53 -11.23 -2.13 13.84
CA PHE A 53 -12.59 -1.72 14.20
C PHE A 53 -13.34 -1.11 13.00
N LEU A 54 -12.71 -0.18 12.27
CA LEU A 54 -13.28 0.41 11.06
C LEU A 54 -13.55 -0.64 9.98
N THR A 55 -12.65 -1.61 9.82
CA THR A 55 -12.81 -2.72 8.87
C THR A 55 -14.01 -3.60 9.24
N LEU A 56 -14.25 -3.85 10.52
CA LEU A 56 -15.44 -4.57 10.99
C LEU A 56 -16.73 -3.79 10.69
N VAL A 57 -16.73 -2.47 10.88
CA VAL A 57 -17.88 -1.61 10.55
C VAL A 57 -18.17 -1.68 9.03
N ILE A 58 -17.14 -1.60 8.18
CA ILE A 58 -17.28 -1.75 6.73
C ILE A 58 -17.85 -3.13 6.39
N SER A 59 -17.36 -4.20 7.03
CA SER A 59 -17.84 -5.57 6.80
C SER A 59 -19.31 -5.76 7.15
N ILE A 60 -19.79 -5.10 8.23
CA ILE A 60 -21.20 -5.13 8.63
C ILE A 60 -22.07 -4.42 7.56
N LEU A 61 -21.61 -3.28 7.03
CA LEU A 61 -22.30 -2.54 5.99
C LEU A 61 -22.45 -3.40 4.72
N TYR A 62 -21.36 -4.02 4.28
CA TYR A 62 -21.36 -4.89 3.09
C TYR A 62 -22.14 -6.19 3.26
N LYS A 63 -22.50 -6.57 4.50
CA LYS A 63 -23.39 -7.71 4.74
C LYS A 63 -24.77 -7.53 4.10
N LYS A 64 -25.24 -6.29 4.00
CA LYS A 64 -26.52 -5.95 3.36
C LYS A 64 -26.40 -5.77 1.83
N PHE A 65 -25.20 -5.50 1.32
CA PHE A 65 -24.92 -5.17 -0.09
C PHE A 65 -23.91 -6.15 -0.70
N SER A 66 -24.10 -7.45 -0.49
CA SER A 66 -23.19 -8.47 -0.99
C SER A 66 -23.05 -8.41 -2.50
N GLY A 67 -21.80 -8.35 -3.00
CA GLY A 67 -21.48 -8.30 -4.43
C GLY A 67 -21.59 -6.92 -5.07
N SER A 68 -22.04 -5.89 -4.34
CA SER A 68 -22.09 -4.51 -4.82
C SER A 68 -20.84 -3.76 -4.37
N ASP A 69 -20.28 -2.91 -5.24
CA ASP A 69 -19.21 -1.99 -4.82
C ASP A 69 -19.78 -0.65 -4.34
N ILE A 70 -18.90 0.25 -3.90
CA ILE A 70 -19.32 1.55 -3.37
C ILE A 70 -20.14 2.38 -4.39
N PHE A 71 -19.90 2.19 -5.68
CA PHE A 71 -20.60 2.91 -6.75
C PHE A 71 -22.03 2.41 -6.90
N ASP A 72 -22.23 1.08 -6.81
CA ASP A 72 -23.56 0.48 -6.87
C ASP A 72 -24.38 0.89 -5.64
N ILE A 73 -23.74 0.94 -4.46
CA ILE A 73 -24.36 1.40 -3.21
C ILE A 73 -24.72 2.90 -3.29
N SER A 74 -23.82 3.73 -3.81
CA SER A 74 -24.07 5.17 -3.96
C SER A 74 -25.18 5.46 -4.98
N GLU A 75 -25.28 4.67 -6.06
CA GLU A 75 -26.38 4.76 -7.02
C GLU A 75 -27.73 4.40 -6.38
N PHE A 76 -27.74 3.37 -5.51
CA PHE A 76 -28.95 2.98 -4.77
C PHE A 76 -29.42 4.08 -3.80
N LEU A 77 -28.50 4.75 -3.10
CA LEU A 77 -28.82 5.76 -2.08
C LEU A 77 -29.19 7.13 -2.65
N GLY A 78 -28.53 7.60 -3.69
CA GLY A 78 -28.68 8.96 -4.22
C GLY A 78 -28.70 9.05 -5.74
N GLY A 79 -28.97 7.93 -6.42
CA GLY A 79 -29.08 7.89 -7.88
C GLY A 79 -27.75 8.15 -8.60
N LYS A 80 -27.84 8.38 -9.90
CA LYS A 80 -26.68 8.59 -10.77
C LYS A 80 -25.80 9.78 -10.39
N ILE A 81 -26.38 10.81 -9.76
CA ILE A 81 -25.63 12.01 -9.36
C ILE A 81 -24.64 11.63 -8.24
N LEU A 82 -25.12 10.99 -7.18
CA LEU A 82 -24.26 10.59 -6.07
C LEU A 82 -23.18 9.58 -6.52
N LYS A 83 -23.52 8.62 -7.37
CA LYS A 83 -22.57 7.70 -8.00
C LYS A 83 -21.42 8.44 -8.70
N ASN A 84 -21.77 9.45 -9.53
CA ASN A 84 -20.77 10.21 -10.27
C ASN A 84 -19.87 11.03 -9.33
N ILE A 85 -20.44 11.68 -8.31
CA ILE A 85 -19.67 12.44 -7.32
C ILE A 85 -18.67 11.52 -6.60
N VAL A 86 -19.14 10.40 -6.07
CA VAL A 86 -18.29 9.42 -5.37
C VAL A 86 -17.23 8.87 -6.32
N GLY A 87 -17.61 8.54 -7.57
CA GLY A 87 -16.68 8.00 -8.55
C GLY A 87 -15.56 8.99 -8.92
N ILE A 88 -15.89 10.24 -9.17
CA ILE A 88 -14.91 11.29 -9.48
C ILE A 88 -13.98 11.51 -8.27
N PHE A 89 -14.53 11.58 -7.06
CA PHE A 89 -13.74 11.74 -5.85
C PHE A 89 -12.72 10.60 -5.66
N VAL A 90 -13.15 9.34 -5.86
CA VAL A 90 -12.27 8.17 -5.74
C VAL A 90 -11.19 8.17 -6.82
N VAL A 91 -11.50 8.55 -8.06
CA VAL A 91 -10.51 8.67 -9.14
C VAL A 91 -9.45 9.72 -8.80
N ILE A 92 -9.87 10.92 -8.40
CA ILE A 92 -8.96 12.00 -8.01
C ILE A 92 -8.07 11.54 -6.85
N TYR A 93 -8.64 10.86 -5.86
CA TYR A 93 -7.90 10.34 -4.72
C TYR A 93 -6.83 9.33 -5.14
N ILE A 94 -7.16 8.35 -6.02
CA ILE A 94 -6.19 7.35 -6.49
C ILE A 94 -5.07 8.03 -7.28
N ILE A 95 -5.39 8.97 -8.19
CA ILE A 95 -4.38 9.72 -8.96
C ILE A 95 -3.45 10.49 -8.01
N PHE A 96 -4.01 11.24 -7.06
CA PHE A 96 -3.24 12.06 -6.13
C PHE A 96 -2.27 11.23 -5.28
N ILE A 97 -2.76 10.13 -4.69
CA ILE A 97 -1.91 9.22 -3.91
C ILE A 97 -0.84 8.57 -4.79
N SER A 98 -1.18 8.13 -6.00
CA SER A 98 -0.19 7.52 -6.90
C SER A 98 0.87 8.53 -7.35
N ALA A 99 0.52 9.79 -7.57
CA ALA A 99 1.47 10.85 -7.91
C ALA A 99 2.45 11.14 -6.77
N ILE A 100 1.98 11.15 -5.52
CA ILE A 100 2.87 11.32 -4.35
C ILE A 100 3.82 10.12 -4.24
N LEU A 101 3.28 8.91 -4.31
CA LEU A 101 4.08 7.69 -4.11
C LEU A 101 5.12 7.50 -5.23
N ILE A 102 4.80 7.80 -6.50
CA ILE A 102 5.78 7.71 -7.58
C ILE A 102 6.91 8.73 -7.40
N ARG A 103 6.59 9.92 -6.91
CA ARG A 103 7.57 10.95 -6.59
C ARG A 103 8.50 10.50 -5.47
N GLU A 104 7.95 10.06 -4.33
CA GLU A 104 8.73 9.56 -3.19
C GLU A 104 9.63 8.39 -3.61
N PHE A 105 9.09 7.43 -4.36
CA PHE A 105 9.83 6.26 -4.82
C PHE A 105 11.00 6.62 -5.74
N CYS A 106 10.75 7.50 -6.72
CA CYS A 106 11.79 7.94 -7.66
C CYS A 106 12.85 8.80 -7.00
N GLU A 107 12.50 9.61 -5.99
CA GLU A 107 13.47 10.37 -5.18
C GLU A 107 14.40 9.44 -4.40
N ILE A 108 13.87 8.37 -3.80
CA ILE A 108 14.67 7.36 -3.11
C ILE A 108 15.62 6.65 -4.10
N LEU A 109 15.12 6.22 -5.25
CA LEU A 109 15.96 5.59 -6.29
C LEU A 109 17.04 6.55 -6.83
N HIS A 110 16.70 7.82 -7.01
CA HIS A 110 17.65 8.84 -7.44
C HIS A 110 18.81 8.96 -6.46
N ILE A 111 18.52 9.07 -5.17
CA ILE A 111 19.54 9.27 -4.14
C ILE A 111 20.38 8.01 -3.94
N LEU A 112 19.78 6.81 -3.98
CA LEU A 112 20.49 5.57 -3.72
C LEU A 112 21.30 5.06 -4.90
N TYR A 113 20.82 5.22 -6.14
CA TYR A 113 21.41 4.55 -7.32
C TYR A 113 21.66 5.45 -8.51
N TYR A 114 20.88 6.50 -8.70
CA TYR A 114 20.88 7.29 -9.92
C TYR A 114 21.17 8.78 -9.67
N ALA A 115 22.15 9.09 -8.81
CA ALA A 115 22.48 10.46 -8.41
C ALA A 115 22.72 11.44 -9.57
N ASN A 116 23.18 10.93 -10.73
CA ASN A 116 23.48 11.75 -11.92
C ASN A 116 22.29 11.89 -12.89
N THR A 117 21.12 11.27 -12.60
CA THR A 117 19.93 11.34 -13.46
C THR A 117 18.86 12.21 -12.81
N HIS A 118 18.18 13.05 -13.58
CA HIS A 118 17.05 13.81 -13.04
C HIS A 118 15.89 12.87 -12.64
N VAL A 119 15.27 13.12 -11.51
CA VAL A 119 14.12 12.35 -10.98
C VAL A 119 12.99 12.23 -12.01
N VAL A 120 12.79 13.26 -12.85
CA VAL A 120 11.76 13.27 -13.90
C VAL A 120 11.93 12.12 -14.88
N TYR A 121 13.17 11.75 -15.27
CA TYR A 121 13.37 10.62 -16.19
C TYR A 121 12.99 9.29 -15.55
N LEU A 122 13.24 9.12 -14.25
CA LEU A 122 12.82 7.93 -13.53
C LEU A 122 11.29 7.85 -13.48
N ILE A 123 10.61 8.95 -13.15
CA ILE A 123 9.14 9.03 -13.15
C ILE A 123 8.59 8.66 -14.53
N LEU A 124 9.15 9.20 -15.61
CA LEU A 124 8.71 8.90 -16.98
C LEU A 124 8.84 7.41 -17.30
N ILE A 125 9.94 6.77 -16.93
CA ILE A 125 10.13 5.33 -17.15
C ILE A 125 9.02 4.53 -16.43
N PHE A 126 8.74 4.84 -15.17
CA PHE A 126 7.68 4.16 -14.41
C PHE A 126 6.29 4.36 -15.03
N ILE A 127 5.97 5.58 -15.48
CA ILE A 127 4.71 5.90 -16.14
C ILE A 127 4.59 5.13 -17.47
N ILE A 128 5.65 5.11 -18.29
CA ILE A 128 5.64 4.38 -19.57
C ILE A 128 5.40 2.88 -19.33
N VAL A 129 6.10 2.29 -18.36
CA VAL A 129 5.93 0.86 -18.03
C VAL A 129 4.51 0.58 -17.51
N ALA A 130 3.97 1.43 -16.63
CA ALA A 130 2.60 1.30 -16.15
C ALA A 130 1.58 1.44 -17.29
N CYS A 131 1.80 2.37 -18.22
CA CYS A 131 0.99 2.54 -19.42
C CYS A 131 0.98 1.26 -20.28
N ILE A 132 2.16 0.71 -20.61
CA ILE A 132 2.29 -0.52 -21.39
C ILE A 132 1.60 -1.69 -20.67
N ALA A 133 1.84 -1.85 -19.35
CA ALA A 133 1.25 -2.91 -18.53
C ALA A 133 -0.29 -2.82 -18.48
N SER A 134 -0.86 -1.62 -18.56
CA SER A 134 -2.30 -1.40 -18.53
C SER A 134 -3.04 -1.86 -19.82
N PHE A 135 -2.32 -2.12 -20.90
CA PHE A 135 -2.90 -2.77 -22.09
C PHE A 135 -3.03 -4.28 -21.95
N ILE A 136 -2.39 -4.87 -20.94
CA ILE A 136 -2.50 -6.29 -20.61
C ILE A 136 -3.88 -6.54 -19.96
N SER A 137 -4.32 -7.79 -19.98
CA SER A 137 -5.63 -8.14 -19.43
C SER A 137 -5.67 -7.99 -17.89
N GLU A 138 -6.81 -7.57 -17.34
CA GLU A 138 -7.04 -7.47 -15.89
C GLU A 138 -6.70 -8.78 -15.16
N CYS A 139 -7.01 -9.94 -15.77
CA CYS A 139 -6.70 -11.26 -15.21
C CYS A 139 -5.18 -11.48 -15.06
N SER A 140 -4.40 -11.08 -16.05
CA SER A 140 -2.93 -11.20 -16.00
C SER A 140 -2.35 -10.30 -14.91
N THR A 141 -2.83 -9.04 -14.81
CA THR A 141 -2.45 -8.11 -13.75
C THR A 141 -2.68 -8.70 -12.36
N ILE A 142 -3.84 -9.32 -12.13
CA ILE A 142 -4.20 -9.92 -10.84
C ILE A 142 -3.28 -11.10 -10.49
N LYS A 143 -2.99 -11.97 -11.47
CA LYS A 143 -2.09 -13.12 -11.27
C LYS A 143 -0.65 -12.68 -11.01
N THR A 144 -0.15 -11.71 -11.77
CA THR A 144 1.18 -11.11 -11.53
C THR A 144 1.24 -10.49 -10.15
N ASN A 145 0.19 -9.78 -9.72
CA ASN A 145 0.10 -9.21 -8.39
C ASN A 145 0.19 -10.26 -7.27
N LEU A 146 -0.42 -11.42 -7.45
CA LEU A 146 -0.34 -12.51 -6.47
C LEU A 146 1.10 -13.00 -6.30
N LEU A 147 1.83 -13.20 -7.41
CA LEU A 147 3.23 -13.62 -7.38
C LEU A 147 4.11 -12.55 -6.69
N ILE A 148 3.96 -11.30 -7.09
CA ILE A 148 4.75 -10.19 -6.54
C ILE A 148 4.43 -9.96 -5.06
N CYS A 149 3.16 -10.11 -4.64
CA CYS A 149 2.78 -10.03 -3.23
C CYS A 149 3.53 -11.06 -2.38
N PHE A 150 3.63 -12.30 -2.86
CA PHE A 150 4.39 -13.34 -2.16
C PHE A 150 5.88 -12.99 -2.03
N LEU A 151 6.52 -12.55 -3.12
CA LEU A 151 7.92 -12.14 -3.12
C LEU A 151 8.16 -10.92 -2.21
N MET A 152 7.25 -9.96 -2.22
CA MET A 152 7.30 -8.76 -1.37
C MET A 152 7.23 -9.11 0.12
N ILE A 153 6.31 -9.98 0.53
CA ILE A 153 6.21 -10.43 1.92
C ILE A 153 7.48 -11.18 2.32
N LEU A 154 7.97 -12.08 1.46
CA LEU A 154 9.19 -12.83 1.71
C LEU A 154 10.40 -11.90 1.89
N SER A 155 10.55 -10.90 1.04
CA SER A 155 11.65 -9.91 1.13
C SER A 155 11.57 -9.07 2.41
N LEU A 156 10.36 -8.69 2.87
CA LEU A 156 10.17 -7.98 4.13
C LEU A 156 10.51 -8.86 5.35
N VAL A 157 10.06 -10.11 5.36
CA VAL A 157 10.42 -11.06 6.43
C VAL A 157 11.93 -11.23 6.49
N PHE A 158 12.57 -11.38 5.34
CA PHE A 158 14.03 -11.44 5.26
C PHE A 158 14.69 -10.16 5.82
N CYS A 159 14.21 -8.97 5.45
CA CYS A 159 14.67 -7.69 6.00
C CYS A 159 14.56 -7.66 7.54
N PHE A 160 13.43 -8.08 8.09
CA PHE A 160 13.23 -8.08 9.54
C PHE A 160 14.16 -9.07 10.25
N LEU A 161 14.40 -10.24 9.68
CA LEU A 161 15.37 -11.22 10.24
C LEU A 161 16.79 -10.66 10.24
N LEU A 162 17.18 -9.93 9.18
CA LEU A 162 18.48 -9.28 9.09
C LEU A 162 18.67 -8.17 10.14
N ALA A 163 17.58 -7.54 10.56
CA ALA A 163 17.63 -6.46 11.56
C ALA A 163 17.92 -6.98 12.98
N VAL A 164 17.56 -8.24 13.30
CA VAL A 164 17.62 -8.80 14.67
C VAL A 164 18.98 -8.64 15.37
N PRO A 165 20.13 -8.92 14.72
CA PRO A 165 21.43 -8.81 15.39
C PRO A 165 21.79 -7.40 15.86
N ASN A 166 21.25 -6.36 15.19
CA ASN A 166 21.55 -4.95 15.45
C ASN A 166 20.56 -4.28 16.40
N MET A 167 19.59 -5.03 16.92
CA MET A 167 18.54 -4.49 17.79
C MET A 167 19.05 -4.25 19.20
N THR A 168 18.82 -3.04 19.71
CA THR A 168 19.11 -2.65 21.10
C THR A 168 17.81 -2.28 21.81
N TYR A 169 17.39 -3.11 22.77
CA TYR A 169 16.10 -2.97 23.48
C TYR A 169 15.98 -1.68 24.30
N GLN A 170 17.11 -1.09 24.69
CA GLN A 170 17.14 0.16 25.46
C GLN A 170 16.54 1.35 24.69
N ARG A 171 16.51 1.28 23.35
CA ARG A 171 15.97 2.34 22.48
C ARG A 171 14.45 2.48 22.52
N ILE A 172 13.75 1.55 23.13
CA ILE A 172 12.28 1.67 23.35
C ILE A 172 11.96 2.78 24.36
N PHE A 173 12.88 3.08 25.27
CA PHE A 173 12.64 4.06 26.33
C PHE A 173 12.99 5.50 25.87
N PRO A 174 12.16 6.49 26.23
CA PRO A 174 10.93 6.39 27.04
C PRO A 174 9.73 5.87 26.22
N ILE A 175 8.98 4.92 26.79
CA ILE A 175 7.87 4.23 26.10
C ILE A 175 6.77 5.21 25.66
N LEU A 176 6.49 6.25 26.48
CA LEU A 176 5.47 7.27 26.19
C LEU A 176 6.01 8.47 25.40
N GLY A 177 7.30 8.47 25.04
CA GLY A 177 7.89 9.50 24.19
C GLY A 177 7.50 10.93 24.58
N ASN A 178 6.77 11.59 23.68
CA ASN A 178 6.31 12.97 23.83
C ASN A 178 5.02 13.10 24.68
N GLY A 179 4.53 12.00 25.28
CA GLY A 179 3.39 12.00 26.17
C GLY A 179 2.12 11.39 25.57
N LEU A 180 1.11 11.19 26.42
CA LEU A 180 -0.14 10.53 26.05
C LEU A 180 -0.94 11.29 24.98
N GLN A 181 -0.95 12.63 25.05
CA GLN A 181 -1.68 13.45 24.10
C GLN A 181 -1.14 13.30 22.68
N GLU A 182 0.19 13.39 22.53
CA GLU A 182 0.84 13.21 21.22
C GLU A 182 0.63 11.80 20.68
N THR A 183 0.74 10.79 21.54
CA THR A 183 0.61 9.38 21.13
C THR A 183 -0.80 9.02 20.67
N PHE A 184 -1.85 9.48 21.35
CA PHE A 184 -3.22 9.02 21.10
C PHE A 184 -4.10 10.05 20.38
N LEU A 185 -4.02 11.35 20.71
CA LEU A 185 -4.85 12.37 20.06
C LEU A 185 -4.23 12.85 18.75
N ASN A 186 -3.01 13.36 18.78
CA ASN A 186 -2.35 13.83 17.58
C ASN A 186 -1.96 12.66 16.65
N GLY A 187 -1.55 11.53 17.23
CA GLY A 187 -1.26 10.30 16.53
C GLY A 187 -2.45 9.62 15.85
N LEU A 188 -3.69 10.05 16.09
CA LEU A 188 -4.88 9.54 15.41
C LEU A 188 -4.80 9.77 13.88
N VAL A 189 -4.15 10.83 13.44
CA VAL A 189 -3.92 11.13 12.00
C VAL A 189 -3.20 9.97 11.30
N ASN A 190 -2.37 9.23 12.00
CA ASN A 190 -1.66 8.08 11.45
C ASN A 190 -2.57 6.91 11.06
N VAL A 191 -3.87 6.92 11.40
CA VAL A 191 -4.88 5.95 10.88
C VAL A 191 -4.93 5.98 9.34
N PHE A 192 -4.67 7.13 8.72
CA PHE A 192 -4.56 7.23 7.25
C PHE A 192 -3.42 6.39 6.65
N SER A 193 -2.55 5.81 7.47
CA SER A 193 -1.58 4.78 7.03
C SER A 193 -2.25 3.55 6.42
N PHE A 194 -3.47 3.26 6.84
CA PHE A 194 -4.28 2.15 6.33
C PHE A 194 -5.10 2.49 5.07
N ASN A 195 -4.70 3.51 4.30
CA ASN A 195 -5.40 3.94 3.09
C ASN A 195 -5.55 2.82 2.02
N GLY A 196 -4.68 1.82 2.00
CA GLY A 196 -4.80 0.65 1.13
C GLY A 196 -6.09 -0.15 1.37
N LEU A 197 -6.71 -0.02 2.55
CA LEU A 197 -8.03 -0.60 2.82
C LEU A 197 -9.15 0.02 1.97
N MET A 198 -8.90 1.17 1.30
CA MET A 198 -9.84 1.72 0.33
C MET A 198 -10.17 0.72 -0.80
N VAL A 199 -9.25 -0.16 -1.13
CA VAL A 199 -9.46 -1.23 -2.11
C VAL A 199 -10.64 -2.14 -1.73
N LEU A 200 -10.95 -2.28 -0.42
CA LEU A 200 -12.12 -3.04 0.06
C LEU A 200 -13.45 -2.52 -0.50
N TYR A 201 -13.54 -1.22 -0.80
CA TYR A 201 -14.76 -0.63 -1.38
C TYR A 201 -14.91 -0.95 -2.88
N LEU A 202 -13.83 -1.36 -3.55
CA LEU A 202 -13.76 -1.57 -5.01
C LEU A 202 -13.85 -3.05 -5.39
N ILE A 203 -13.43 -3.96 -4.50
CA ILE A 203 -13.30 -5.40 -4.77
C ILE A 203 -14.64 -6.17 -4.79
N PRO A 204 -15.70 -5.85 -4.02
CA PRO A 204 -16.86 -6.74 -3.88
C PRO A 204 -17.50 -7.17 -5.19
N SER A 205 -17.55 -6.28 -6.17
CA SER A 205 -18.09 -6.58 -7.52
C SER A 205 -17.21 -7.51 -8.36
N MET A 206 -15.95 -7.75 -7.95
CA MET A 206 -14.99 -8.63 -8.65
C MET A 206 -14.92 -10.03 -8.05
N LEU A 207 -15.40 -10.25 -6.82
CA LEU A 207 -15.25 -11.51 -6.12
C LEU A 207 -15.98 -12.66 -6.82
N GLN A 208 -15.35 -13.84 -6.86
CA GLN A 208 -16.02 -15.08 -7.29
C GLN A 208 -17.13 -15.47 -6.31
N ASP A 209 -16.78 -15.48 -5.03
CA ASP A 209 -17.73 -15.65 -3.94
C ASP A 209 -17.97 -14.30 -3.27
N SER A 210 -19.08 -13.67 -3.63
CA SER A 210 -19.51 -12.38 -3.08
C SER A 210 -20.26 -12.50 -1.75
N SER A 211 -20.19 -13.68 -1.09
CA SER A 211 -20.81 -13.85 0.22
C SER A 211 -20.20 -12.91 1.25
N SER A 212 -21.04 -12.42 2.16
CA SER A 212 -20.59 -11.54 3.24
C SER A 212 -19.53 -12.19 4.15
N LYS A 213 -19.58 -13.53 4.29
CA LYS A 213 -18.57 -14.27 5.06
C LYS A 213 -17.19 -14.21 4.40
N ASN A 214 -17.15 -14.40 3.07
CA ASN A 214 -15.89 -14.33 2.33
C ASN A 214 -15.32 -12.91 2.32
N PHE A 215 -16.17 -11.91 2.10
CA PHE A 215 -15.75 -10.50 2.17
C PHE A 215 -15.16 -10.14 3.54
N ASN A 216 -15.83 -10.54 4.64
CA ASN A 216 -15.35 -10.31 6.00
C ASN A 216 -13.99 -11.00 6.25
N LYS A 217 -13.82 -12.23 5.75
CA LYS A 217 -12.53 -12.94 5.81
C LYS A 217 -11.42 -12.17 5.09
N ILE A 218 -11.67 -11.70 3.87
CA ILE A 218 -10.71 -10.89 3.10
C ILE A 218 -10.32 -9.63 3.88
N ALA A 219 -11.32 -8.90 4.35
CA ALA A 219 -11.13 -7.63 5.04
C ALA A 219 -10.30 -7.80 6.34
N ILE A 220 -10.65 -8.76 7.18
CA ILE A 220 -9.95 -9.00 8.45
C ILE A 220 -8.53 -9.50 8.21
N ILE A 221 -8.32 -10.48 7.32
CA ILE A 221 -6.99 -11.01 7.05
C ILE A 221 -6.08 -9.91 6.51
N SER A 222 -6.57 -9.10 5.58
CA SER A 222 -5.76 -8.03 4.97
C SER A 222 -5.35 -6.98 6.00
N VAL A 223 -6.27 -6.51 6.85
CA VAL A 223 -5.93 -5.49 7.87
C VAL A 223 -5.00 -6.05 8.94
N VAL A 224 -5.19 -7.30 9.35
CA VAL A 224 -4.33 -7.93 10.37
C VAL A 224 -2.90 -8.11 9.83
N ILE A 225 -2.73 -8.62 8.60
CA ILE A 225 -1.40 -8.77 8.00
C ILE A 225 -0.73 -7.39 7.84
N THR A 226 -1.44 -6.38 7.33
CA THR A 226 -0.91 -5.01 7.20
C THR A 226 -0.50 -4.44 8.56
N SER A 227 -1.31 -4.64 9.60
CA SER A 227 -1.00 -4.21 10.97
C SER A 227 0.26 -4.88 11.52
N ILE A 228 0.39 -6.19 11.35
CA ILE A 228 1.57 -6.94 11.79
C ILE A 228 2.83 -6.41 11.08
N LEU A 229 2.78 -6.24 9.77
CA LEU A 229 3.91 -5.73 8.99
C LEU A 229 4.28 -4.29 9.40
N LEU A 230 3.29 -3.44 9.69
CA LEU A 230 3.53 -2.06 10.14
C LEU A 230 4.16 -2.03 11.54
N VAL A 231 3.66 -2.85 12.47
CA VAL A 231 4.25 -2.97 13.81
C VAL A 231 5.68 -3.48 13.72
N LEU A 232 5.92 -4.57 12.97
CA LEU A 232 7.26 -5.14 12.83
C LEU A 232 8.24 -4.14 12.21
N SER A 233 7.85 -3.42 11.16
CA SER A 233 8.73 -2.42 10.53
C SER A 233 9.07 -1.28 11.49
N THR A 234 8.09 -0.78 12.26
CA THR A 234 8.30 0.30 13.24
C THR A 234 9.21 -0.18 14.39
N VAL A 235 9.00 -1.41 14.89
CA VAL A 235 9.85 -2.02 15.92
C VAL A 235 11.28 -2.19 15.39
N CYS A 236 11.46 -2.76 14.20
CA CYS A 236 12.77 -2.95 13.58
C CYS A 236 13.52 -1.62 13.44
N LEU A 237 12.85 -0.56 13.00
CA LEU A 237 13.48 0.76 12.84
C LEU A 237 13.91 1.33 14.18
N LEU A 238 13.02 1.38 15.17
CA LEU A 238 13.30 2.00 16.46
C LEU A 238 14.39 1.25 17.24
N LEU A 239 14.45 -0.08 17.11
CA LEU A 239 15.46 -0.88 17.80
C LEU A 239 16.82 -0.88 17.11
N SER A 240 16.85 -0.80 15.77
CA SER A 240 18.09 -0.91 14.99
C SER A 240 18.84 0.43 14.87
N PHE A 241 18.13 1.56 14.81
CA PHE A 241 18.72 2.88 14.69
C PHE A 241 18.44 3.76 15.91
N SER A 242 19.30 4.77 16.13
CA SER A 242 18.95 5.84 17.05
C SER A 242 17.73 6.62 16.52
N PHE A 243 16.97 7.25 17.39
CA PHE A 243 15.82 8.06 16.98
C PHE A 243 16.20 9.11 15.92
N VAL A 244 17.32 9.82 16.14
CA VAL A 244 17.83 10.84 15.22
C VAL A 244 18.17 10.23 13.86
N THR A 245 18.90 9.12 13.83
CA THR A 245 19.26 8.43 12.59
C THR A 245 18.01 7.94 11.85
N SER A 246 17.00 7.44 12.57
CA SER A 246 15.75 6.96 11.96
C SER A 246 14.96 8.06 11.26
N ILE A 247 15.06 9.29 11.72
CA ILE A 247 14.39 10.46 11.13
C ILE A 247 15.15 11.01 9.92
N GLU A 248 16.47 11.06 10.00
CA GLU A 248 17.32 11.67 8.96
C GLU A 248 17.54 10.76 7.74
N THR A 249 17.28 9.47 7.86
CA THR A 249 17.55 8.51 6.79
C THR A 249 16.45 8.52 5.73
N ILE A 250 16.84 8.54 4.46
CA ILE A 250 15.92 8.65 3.33
C ILE A 250 15.09 7.37 3.12
N SER A 251 15.66 6.20 3.38
CA SER A 251 14.97 4.91 3.29
C SER A 251 15.42 3.98 4.41
N PRO A 252 14.73 4.03 5.57
CA PRO A 252 15.18 3.30 6.74
C PRO A 252 15.23 1.77 6.57
N LEU A 253 14.27 1.19 5.83
CA LEU A 253 14.26 -0.26 5.58
C LEU A 253 15.41 -0.68 4.65
N TYR A 254 15.79 0.15 3.70
CA TYR A 254 16.98 -0.09 2.88
C TYR A 254 18.26 -0.12 3.72
N LEU A 255 18.42 0.87 4.61
CA LEU A 255 19.58 0.95 5.51
C LEU A 255 19.64 -0.22 6.49
N LEU A 256 18.49 -0.74 6.95
CA LEU A 256 18.46 -1.95 7.76
C LEU A 256 19.16 -3.14 7.07
N ILE A 257 19.02 -3.23 5.75
CA ILE A 257 19.60 -4.32 4.97
C ILE A 257 21.04 -4.02 4.62
N SER A 258 21.37 -2.80 4.17
CA SER A 258 22.71 -2.43 3.70
C SER A 258 23.76 -2.44 4.80
N ASN A 259 23.35 -2.21 6.07
CA ASN A 259 24.26 -2.28 7.21
C ASN A 259 24.63 -3.71 7.65
N ASN A 260 24.01 -4.73 7.06
CA ASN A 260 24.28 -6.12 7.37
C ASN A 260 25.06 -6.79 6.24
N GLN A 261 26.34 -7.07 6.48
CA GLN A 261 27.19 -7.83 5.58
C GLN A 261 27.20 -9.31 5.99
N PHE A 262 26.92 -10.22 5.06
CA PHE A 262 26.91 -11.65 5.29
C PHE A 262 28.11 -12.32 4.61
N GLY A 263 29.20 -12.43 5.34
CA GLY A 263 30.41 -13.07 4.85
C GLY A 263 31.02 -12.39 3.62
N GLU A 264 31.97 -13.07 2.98
CA GLU A 264 32.66 -12.54 1.81
C GLU A 264 31.83 -12.62 0.52
N TYR A 265 30.82 -13.48 0.47
CA TYR A 265 30.05 -13.77 -0.75
C TYR A 265 28.72 -13.01 -0.86
N PHE A 266 28.13 -12.53 0.23
CA PHE A 266 26.83 -11.85 0.24
C PHE A 266 26.96 -10.42 0.78
N GLN A 267 27.70 -9.60 0.03
CA GLN A 267 28.06 -8.23 0.42
C GLN A 267 26.93 -7.21 0.20
N HIS A 268 25.99 -7.48 -0.73
CA HIS A 268 24.96 -6.54 -1.17
C HIS A 268 23.54 -7.13 -1.14
N PRO A 269 23.02 -7.55 0.05
CA PRO A 269 21.66 -8.09 0.17
C PRO A 269 20.57 -7.08 -0.20
N GLU A 270 20.86 -5.77 -0.08
CA GLU A 270 19.99 -4.67 -0.45
C GLU A 270 19.59 -4.68 -1.93
N SER A 271 20.43 -5.22 -2.82
CA SER A 271 20.14 -5.28 -4.27
C SER A 271 18.94 -6.18 -4.57
N LEU A 272 18.80 -7.32 -3.86
CA LEU A 272 17.63 -8.19 -4.01
C LEU A 272 16.36 -7.52 -3.46
N PHE A 273 16.48 -6.84 -2.33
CA PHE A 273 15.35 -6.11 -1.75
C PHE A 273 14.82 -5.06 -2.71
N ILE A 274 15.70 -4.23 -3.29
CA ILE A 274 15.30 -3.20 -4.24
C ILE A 274 14.67 -3.78 -5.50
N LEU A 275 15.20 -4.87 -6.03
CA LEU A 275 14.61 -5.51 -7.21
C LEU A 275 13.15 -5.90 -6.95
N VAL A 276 12.89 -6.57 -5.83
CA VAL A 276 11.53 -6.95 -5.44
C VAL A 276 10.66 -5.72 -5.21
N TRP A 277 11.21 -4.67 -4.60
CA TRP A 277 10.50 -3.44 -4.32
C TRP A 277 10.11 -2.68 -5.59
N VAL A 278 11.04 -2.55 -6.57
CA VAL A 278 10.75 -1.97 -7.89
C VAL A 278 9.61 -2.73 -8.58
N LEU A 279 9.67 -4.06 -8.61
CA LEU A 279 8.61 -4.90 -9.20
C LEU A 279 7.27 -4.72 -8.48
N SER A 280 7.29 -4.64 -7.15
CA SER A 280 6.09 -4.40 -6.35
C SER A 280 5.49 -3.03 -6.63
N PHE A 281 6.32 -2.00 -6.76
CA PHE A 281 5.86 -0.65 -7.05
C PHE A 281 5.29 -0.52 -8.48
N MET A 282 5.91 -1.16 -9.47
CA MET A 282 5.37 -1.27 -10.83
C MET A 282 3.98 -1.92 -10.83
N THR A 283 3.83 -3.00 -10.05
CA THR A 283 2.55 -3.70 -9.91
C THR A 283 1.50 -2.82 -9.24
N TYR A 284 1.88 -2.05 -8.22
CA TYR A 284 1.01 -1.06 -7.56
C TYR A 284 0.47 -0.03 -8.55
N LEU A 285 1.33 0.57 -9.39
CA LEU A 285 0.92 1.53 -10.40
C LEU A 285 -0.05 0.92 -11.41
N ASN A 286 0.22 -0.31 -11.87
CA ASN A 286 -0.68 -1.01 -12.77
C ASN A 286 -2.06 -1.30 -12.13
N ILE A 287 -2.10 -1.66 -10.85
CA ILE A 287 -3.34 -1.84 -10.08
C ILE A 287 -4.10 -0.51 -9.96
N ALA A 288 -3.41 0.59 -9.68
CA ALA A 288 -4.03 1.91 -9.59
C ALA A 288 -4.70 2.30 -10.90
N VAL A 289 -4.00 2.16 -12.04
CA VAL A 289 -4.57 2.40 -13.37
C VAL A 289 -5.75 1.47 -13.65
N MET A 290 -5.65 0.18 -13.34
CA MET A 290 -6.74 -0.79 -13.51
C MET A 290 -8.00 -0.36 -12.73
N PHE A 291 -7.87 0.08 -11.48
CA PHE A 291 -9.02 0.55 -10.71
C PHE A 291 -9.62 1.83 -11.29
N ILE A 292 -8.81 2.81 -11.69
CA ILE A 292 -9.31 4.04 -12.33
C ILE A 292 -10.08 3.71 -13.60
N LEU A 293 -9.54 2.86 -14.47
CA LEU A 293 -10.22 2.44 -15.70
C LEU A 293 -11.55 1.73 -15.40
N LYS A 294 -11.59 0.90 -14.37
CA LYS A 294 -12.82 0.22 -13.93
C LYS A 294 -13.88 1.23 -13.46
N ILE A 295 -13.47 2.23 -12.68
CA ILE A 295 -14.35 3.30 -12.20
C ILE A 295 -14.89 4.11 -13.39
N LEU A 296 -14.02 4.54 -14.28
CA LEU A 296 -14.42 5.30 -15.49
C LEU A 296 -15.40 4.50 -16.35
N ARG A 297 -15.20 3.18 -16.49
CA ARG A 297 -16.17 2.31 -17.20
C ARG A 297 -17.56 2.36 -16.58
N LYS A 298 -17.65 2.37 -15.25
CA LYS A 298 -18.92 2.44 -14.53
C LYS A 298 -19.59 3.82 -14.61
N LEU A 299 -18.78 4.91 -14.67
CA LEU A 299 -19.29 6.28 -14.73
C LEU A 299 -19.76 6.68 -16.15
N VAL A 300 -18.93 6.41 -17.15
CA VAL A 300 -19.15 6.89 -18.53
C VAL A 300 -19.90 5.87 -19.39
N CYS A 301 -20.10 4.64 -18.90
CA CYS A 301 -20.77 3.55 -19.63
C CYS A 301 -20.15 3.22 -21.00
N VAL A 302 -18.84 3.46 -21.19
CA VAL A 302 -18.13 3.24 -22.46
C VAL A 302 -17.70 1.77 -22.56
N LYS A 303 -17.92 1.15 -23.72
CA LYS A 303 -17.54 -0.24 -23.98
C LYS A 303 -16.02 -0.44 -24.11
N ASN A 304 -15.32 0.52 -24.71
CA ASN A 304 -13.86 0.42 -24.93
C ASN A 304 -13.13 1.53 -24.16
N ILE A 305 -12.34 1.14 -23.15
CA ILE A 305 -11.63 2.06 -22.23
C ILE A 305 -10.16 2.22 -22.63
N ARG A 306 -9.64 1.39 -23.54
CA ARG A 306 -8.23 1.44 -23.95
C ARG A 306 -7.74 2.84 -24.35
N PRO A 307 -8.53 3.71 -25.06
CA PRO A 307 -8.09 5.06 -25.41
C PRO A 307 -7.82 5.96 -24.20
N PHE A 308 -8.41 5.66 -23.03
CA PHE A 308 -8.24 6.47 -21.81
C PHE A 308 -6.96 6.14 -21.05
N VAL A 309 -6.25 5.04 -21.38
CA VAL A 309 -5.02 4.62 -20.70
C VAL A 309 -3.94 5.70 -20.85
N ILE A 310 -3.67 6.15 -22.07
CA ILE A 310 -2.61 7.13 -22.34
C ILE A 310 -2.88 8.47 -21.66
N PRO A 311 -4.05 9.13 -21.84
CA PRO A 311 -4.34 10.37 -21.13
C PRO A 311 -4.25 10.24 -19.60
N LEU A 312 -4.69 9.09 -19.06
CA LEU A 312 -4.64 8.83 -17.63
C LEU A 312 -3.21 8.73 -17.09
N CYS A 313 -2.32 8.09 -17.84
CA CYS A 313 -0.91 7.98 -17.45
C CYS A 313 -0.13 9.29 -17.63
N MET A 314 -0.67 10.26 -18.38
CA MET A 314 -0.06 11.59 -18.56
C MET A 314 -0.46 12.60 -17.48
N ILE A 315 -1.48 12.32 -16.69
CA ILE A 315 -1.93 13.12 -15.54
C ILE A 315 -1.11 12.74 -14.32
#